data_e63bd5454b2d541a58b14c9901343838
#
_entry.id   e63bd5454b2d541a58b14c9901343838
#
_cell.length_a   1.000
_cell.length_b   1.000
_cell.length_c   1.000
_cell.angle_alpha   90.00
_cell.angle_beta   90.00
_cell.angle_gamma   90.00
#
_symmetry.space_group_name_H-M   'P 1'
#
loop_
_entity.id
_entity.type
_entity.pdbx_description
1 polymer ?
#
loop_
_entity_poly.entity_id
_entity_poly.type
_entity_poly.pdbx_seq_one_letter_code
_entity_poly.pdbx_strand_id
1 'polypeptide(L)'
;MKKFLILTALAYVLAGCGGADVAPERSMAAIYSDAYENFNDGDYEAAADLFSQAEAEHPTDPYAPDALVMAAYSRYMDDDFSGALIATDRFMRFHPGHQDAPYILYLRGMCYYRQVSDVRREPGMSVYALQQFEQLRERFPSSEYAKNAENKINILKNYIAGKVMYSARTDMKRENWTSAITKLQSVVQTAAETVMTPEALYRLTQCYTAIGLPKQSSGYADMLRKNYPDNQWTKKLDK
;
A
#
# COMPACT_ATOMS: atom_id res chain seq x y z
N MET A 1 35.03 7.71 74.33
CA MET A 1 35.23 8.58 73.11
C MET A 1 35.17 7.88 71.79
N LYS A 2 34.51 6.69 71.61
CA LYS A 2 34.40 5.94 70.38
C LYS A 2 32.97 5.84 69.74
N LYS A 3 31.99 6.49 70.40
CA LYS A 3 30.58 6.44 69.94
C LYS A 3 30.08 7.74 69.30
N PHE A 4 30.88 8.79 69.23
CA PHE A 4 30.50 10.07 68.59
C PHE A 4 30.95 10.22 67.14
N LEU A 5 31.83 9.34 66.66
CA LEU A 5 32.38 9.41 65.28
C LEU A 5 31.55 8.64 64.20
N ILE A 6 30.54 7.89 64.65
CA ILE A 6 29.69 7.11 63.75
C ILE A 6 28.45 7.88 63.24
N LEU A 7 28.03 8.92 63.99
CA LEU A 7 26.83 9.70 63.67
C LEU A 7 27.06 10.80 62.65
N THR A 8 28.31 11.21 62.43
CA THR A 8 28.63 12.25 61.43
C THR A 8 28.87 11.71 60.04
N ALA A 9 29.11 10.39 59.86
CA ALA A 9 29.30 9.77 58.55
C ALA A 9 27.98 9.45 57.80
N LEU A 10 26.85 9.40 58.52
CA LEU A 10 25.56 9.05 57.93
C LEU A 10 24.80 10.26 57.33
N ALA A 11 25.24 11.49 57.64
CA ALA A 11 24.60 12.73 57.17
C ALA A 11 25.08 13.19 55.77
N TYR A 12 26.16 12.61 55.22
CA TYR A 12 26.75 13.02 53.94
C TYR A 12 26.22 12.22 52.71
N VAL A 13 25.44 11.16 52.93
CA VAL A 13 24.94 10.31 51.82
C VAL A 13 23.60 10.78 51.22
N LEU A 14 22.92 11.75 51.86
CA LEU A 14 21.62 12.26 51.41
C LEU A 14 21.66 13.55 50.58
N ALA A 15 22.85 14.09 50.28
CA ALA A 15 23.00 15.32 49.50
C ALA A 15 23.37 15.06 48.00
N GLY A 16 23.26 13.84 47.50
CA GLY A 16 23.68 13.43 46.17
C GLY A 16 22.56 13.13 45.18
N CYS A 17 21.30 13.52 45.42
CA CYS A 17 20.28 13.60 44.38
C CYS A 17 20.35 14.99 43.77
N GLY A 18 21.40 15.26 43.00
CA GLY A 18 21.38 16.32 42.00
C GLY A 18 20.27 15.96 41.00
N GLY A 19 19.18 16.75 41.03
CA GLY A 19 18.17 16.65 39.99
C GLY A 19 18.90 16.75 38.63
N ALA A 20 18.81 15.72 37.80
CA ALA A 20 19.13 15.88 36.42
C ALA A 20 18.31 17.09 35.96
N ASP A 21 18.96 18.15 35.48
CA ASP A 21 18.29 19.22 34.76
C ASP A 21 17.57 18.57 33.58
N VAL A 22 16.28 18.28 33.78
CA VAL A 22 15.42 17.83 32.68
C VAL A 22 15.36 19.03 31.73
N ALA A 23 15.98 18.89 30.59
CA ALA A 23 15.91 19.91 29.54
C ALA A 23 14.42 20.28 29.34
N PRO A 24 14.08 21.58 29.27
CA PRO A 24 12.70 22.00 29.09
C PRO A 24 12.07 21.28 27.91
N GLU A 25 10.92 20.67 28.14
CA GLU A 25 10.16 19.95 27.10
C GLU A 25 9.90 20.93 25.94
N ARG A 26 10.34 20.54 24.73
CA ARG A 26 10.16 21.35 23.54
C ARG A 26 8.67 21.39 23.19
N SER A 27 8.14 22.54 22.83
CA SER A 27 6.75 22.65 22.39
C SER A 27 6.53 21.95 21.04
N MET A 28 5.31 21.48 20.80
CA MET A 28 4.87 20.94 19.51
C MET A 28 5.29 21.86 18.34
N ALA A 29 5.02 23.16 18.47
CA ALA A 29 5.35 24.16 17.44
C ALA A 29 6.86 24.26 17.17
N ALA A 30 7.71 24.15 18.20
CA ALA A 30 9.16 24.22 18.03
C ALA A 30 9.70 22.97 17.29
N ILE A 31 9.27 21.78 17.69
CA ILE A 31 9.68 20.54 17.03
C ILE A 31 9.17 20.51 15.58
N TYR A 32 7.91 20.90 15.37
CA TYR A 32 7.29 20.94 14.04
C TYR A 32 8.01 21.93 13.10
N SER A 33 8.43 23.11 13.62
CA SER A 33 9.17 24.10 12.84
C SER A 33 10.51 23.56 12.38
N ASP A 34 11.28 22.92 13.27
CA ASP A 34 12.57 22.33 12.92
C ASP A 34 12.41 21.16 11.95
N ALA A 35 11.35 20.35 12.11
CA ALA A 35 11.02 19.28 11.17
C ALA A 35 10.74 19.84 9.77
N TYR A 36 10.02 20.95 9.71
CA TYR A 36 9.68 21.59 8.44
C TYR A 36 10.89 22.25 7.75
N GLU A 37 11.84 22.78 8.53
CA GLU A 37 13.12 23.28 8.02
C GLU A 37 13.93 22.15 7.37
N ASN A 38 14.13 21.02 8.08
CA ASN A 38 14.80 19.84 7.53
C ASN A 38 14.10 19.32 6.25
N PHE A 39 12.76 19.32 6.24
CA PHE A 39 12.01 18.91 5.06
C PHE A 39 12.30 19.80 3.85
N ASN A 40 12.35 21.13 4.04
CA ASN A 40 12.63 22.11 2.98
C ASN A 40 14.08 22.02 2.49
N ASP A 41 15.01 21.63 3.37
CA ASP A 41 16.42 21.42 3.02
C ASP A 41 16.65 20.08 2.30
N GLY A 42 15.61 19.23 2.23
CA GLY A 42 15.65 17.92 1.59
C GLY A 42 16.20 16.81 2.49
N ASP A 43 16.43 17.08 3.78
CA ASP A 43 16.78 16.08 4.77
C ASP A 43 15.49 15.40 5.28
N TYR A 44 14.96 14.51 4.43
CA TYR A 44 13.67 13.86 4.68
C TYR A 44 13.73 12.86 5.84
N GLU A 45 14.86 12.23 6.09
CA GLU A 45 15.05 11.32 7.21
C GLU A 45 14.93 12.08 8.54
N ALA A 46 15.71 13.17 8.72
CA ALA A 46 15.67 14.01 9.90
C ALA A 46 14.29 14.67 10.09
N ALA A 47 13.67 15.13 9.02
CA ALA A 47 12.32 15.69 9.05
C ALA A 47 11.29 14.67 9.55
N ALA A 48 11.33 13.43 9.04
CA ALA A 48 10.40 12.36 9.44
C ALA A 48 10.53 12.00 10.92
N ASP A 49 11.77 11.97 11.42
CA ASP A 49 12.03 11.67 12.82
C ASP A 49 11.50 12.78 13.73
N LEU A 50 11.74 14.05 13.39
CA LEU A 50 11.23 15.19 14.13
C LEU A 50 9.70 15.30 14.10
N PHE A 51 9.05 15.08 12.95
CA PHE A 51 7.58 15.03 12.88
C PHE A 51 7.01 13.88 13.72
N SER A 52 7.66 12.72 13.70
CA SER A 52 7.26 11.57 14.54
C SER A 52 7.45 11.86 16.02
N GLN A 53 8.54 12.56 16.38
CA GLN A 53 8.79 13.02 17.75
C GLN A 53 7.72 14.02 18.21
N ALA A 54 7.39 15.01 17.38
CA ALA A 54 6.37 16.01 17.68
C ALA A 54 5.02 15.36 18.05
N GLU A 55 4.57 14.39 17.27
CA GLU A 55 3.33 13.64 17.56
C GLU A 55 3.44 12.78 18.82
N ALA A 56 4.60 12.12 19.01
CA ALA A 56 4.78 11.22 20.15
C ALA A 56 4.85 11.96 21.49
N GLU A 57 5.45 13.15 21.52
CA GLU A 57 5.55 14.00 22.72
C GLU A 57 4.25 14.77 22.99
N HIS A 58 3.51 15.13 21.92
CA HIS A 58 2.28 15.94 21.99
C HIS A 58 1.07 15.30 21.28
N PRO A 59 0.66 14.07 21.64
CA PRO A 59 -0.36 13.33 20.89
C PRO A 59 -1.77 13.93 20.95
N THR A 60 -2.03 14.83 21.88
CA THR A 60 -3.32 15.52 22.05
C THR A 60 -3.34 16.92 21.43
N ASP A 61 -2.21 17.36 20.88
CA ASP A 61 -2.12 18.64 20.21
C ASP A 61 -2.95 18.62 18.90
N PRO A 62 -3.66 19.71 18.57
CA PRO A 62 -4.39 19.80 17.29
C PRO A 62 -3.55 19.54 16.04
N TYR A 63 -2.26 19.78 16.07
CA TYR A 63 -1.32 19.53 14.97
C TYR A 63 -0.71 18.11 14.96
N ALA A 64 -1.05 17.25 15.95
CA ALA A 64 -0.53 15.88 15.97
C ALA A 64 -0.91 15.05 14.72
N PRO A 65 -2.14 15.14 14.18
CA PRO A 65 -2.47 14.49 12.92
C PRO A 65 -1.62 14.99 11.75
N ASP A 66 -1.40 16.31 11.66
CA ASP A 66 -0.61 16.92 10.59
C ASP A 66 0.86 16.48 10.68
N ALA A 67 1.40 16.34 11.88
CA ALA A 67 2.74 15.81 12.10
C ALA A 67 2.87 14.36 11.59
N LEU A 68 1.88 13.50 11.85
CA LEU A 68 1.86 12.15 11.30
C LEU A 68 1.77 12.12 9.77
N VAL A 69 0.99 13.02 9.17
CA VAL A 69 0.93 13.17 7.71
C VAL A 69 2.30 13.54 7.15
N MET A 70 2.96 14.53 7.76
CA MET A 70 4.27 14.99 7.32
C MET A 70 5.36 13.94 7.58
N ALA A 71 5.32 13.21 8.69
CA ALA A 71 6.23 12.09 8.94
C ALA A 71 6.11 11.01 7.87
N ALA A 72 4.88 10.62 7.52
CA ALA A 72 4.62 9.63 6.46
C ALA A 72 5.11 10.13 5.10
N TYR A 73 4.88 11.39 4.78
CA TYR A 73 5.29 11.97 3.52
C TYR A 73 6.81 12.13 3.41
N SER A 74 7.48 12.57 4.48
CA SER A 74 8.93 12.70 4.52
C SER A 74 9.61 11.33 4.29
N ARG A 75 9.15 10.27 4.97
CA ARG A 75 9.67 8.91 4.74
C ARG A 75 9.41 8.43 3.30
N TYR A 76 8.26 8.76 2.73
CA TYR A 76 7.99 8.45 1.32
C TYR A 76 8.95 9.18 0.36
N MET A 77 9.30 10.43 0.65
CA MET A 77 10.25 11.22 -0.14
C MET A 77 11.68 10.68 -0.02
N ASP A 78 12.01 10.08 1.11
CA ASP A 78 13.29 9.40 1.38
C ASP A 78 13.34 7.95 0.83
N ASP A 79 12.33 7.50 0.11
CA ASP A 79 12.16 6.12 -0.35
C ASP A 79 12.10 5.08 0.81
N ASP A 80 11.97 5.51 2.08
CA ASP A 80 11.64 4.64 3.22
C ASP A 80 10.15 4.28 3.22
N PHE A 81 9.77 3.43 2.28
CA PHE A 81 8.37 3.01 2.15
C PHE A 81 7.88 2.22 3.38
N SER A 82 8.77 1.53 4.07
CA SER A 82 8.43 0.78 5.29
C SER A 82 8.06 1.71 6.43
N GLY A 83 8.88 2.71 6.69
CA GLY A 83 8.60 3.74 7.69
C GLY A 83 7.36 4.56 7.34
N ALA A 84 7.17 4.93 6.06
CA ALA A 84 5.96 5.61 5.60
C ALA A 84 4.69 4.78 5.87
N LEU A 85 4.71 3.47 5.62
CA LEU A 85 3.59 2.57 5.92
C LEU A 85 3.28 2.52 7.43
N ILE A 86 4.30 2.49 8.30
CA ILE A 86 4.11 2.52 9.77
C ILE A 86 3.44 3.83 10.19
N ALA A 87 3.91 4.97 9.70
CA ALA A 87 3.34 6.28 10.01
C ALA A 87 1.88 6.39 9.52
N THR A 88 1.59 5.91 8.31
CA THR A 88 0.22 5.89 7.77
C THR A 88 -0.70 4.95 8.54
N ASP A 89 -0.21 3.80 9.03
CA ASP A 89 -0.99 2.89 9.89
C ASP A 89 -1.33 3.55 11.23
N ARG A 90 -0.35 4.26 11.82
CA ARG A 90 -0.57 5.02 13.06
C ARG A 90 -1.63 6.09 12.83
N PHE A 91 -1.54 6.88 11.77
CA PHE A 91 -2.55 7.89 11.42
C PHE A 91 -3.95 7.27 11.28
N MET A 92 -4.09 6.22 10.48
CA MET A 92 -5.39 5.59 10.24
C MET A 92 -6.00 4.93 11.48
N ARG A 93 -5.16 4.58 12.46
CA ARG A 93 -5.61 4.01 13.74
C ARG A 93 -6.19 5.08 14.66
N PHE A 94 -5.54 6.24 14.75
CA PHE A 94 -5.90 7.29 15.71
C PHE A 94 -6.81 8.37 15.10
N HIS A 95 -6.71 8.61 13.80
CA HIS A 95 -7.39 9.69 13.09
C HIS A 95 -8.16 9.22 11.83
N PRO A 96 -8.96 8.12 11.88
CA PRO A 96 -9.57 7.53 10.68
C PRO A 96 -10.62 8.43 10.00
N GLY A 97 -11.13 9.43 10.71
CA GLY A 97 -12.11 10.41 10.21
C GLY A 97 -11.52 11.79 9.90
N HIS A 98 -10.19 11.94 9.98
CA HIS A 98 -9.53 13.20 9.65
C HIS A 98 -9.67 13.55 8.17
N GLN A 99 -9.66 14.84 7.84
CA GLN A 99 -9.76 15.32 6.45
C GLN A 99 -8.67 14.76 5.54
N ASP A 100 -7.49 14.42 6.06
CA ASP A 100 -6.35 13.89 5.31
C ASP A 100 -6.34 12.35 5.21
N ALA A 101 -7.35 11.66 5.77
CA ALA A 101 -7.46 10.22 5.64
C ALA A 101 -7.47 9.74 4.16
N PRO A 102 -8.11 10.44 3.19
CA PRO A 102 -8.01 10.12 1.78
C PRO A 102 -6.57 10.22 1.24
N TYR A 103 -5.84 11.26 1.63
CA TYR A 103 -4.43 11.44 1.25
C TYR A 103 -3.56 10.30 1.80
N ILE A 104 -3.75 9.97 3.07
CA ILE A 104 -2.98 8.88 3.72
C ILE A 104 -3.22 7.53 3.03
N LEU A 105 -4.45 7.19 2.65
CA LEU A 105 -4.72 5.98 1.88
C LEU A 105 -4.07 6.02 0.49
N TYR A 106 -4.08 7.18 -0.15
CA TYR A 106 -3.38 7.38 -1.41
C TYR A 106 -1.87 7.18 -1.26
N LEU A 107 -1.26 7.79 -0.25
CA LEU A 107 0.18 7.66 0.05
C LEU A 107 0.57 6.21 0.33
N ARG A 108 -0.24 5.45 1.08
CA ARG A 108 -0.07 4.00 1.29
C ARG A 108 -0.06 3.24 -0.04
N GLY A 109 -1.03 3.54 -0.89
CA GLY A 109 -1.08 2.97 -2.24
C GLY A 109 0.18 3.30 -3.05
N MET A 110 0.69 4.53 -2.94
CA MET A 110 1.91 4.97 -3.62
C MET A 110 3.17 4.29 -3.08
N CYS A 111 3.27 4.05 -1.76
CA CYS A 111 4.38 3.30 -1.18
C CYS A 111 4.51 1.90 -1.79
N TYR A 112 3.40 1.18 -1.95
CA TYR A 112 3.42 -0.12 -2.62
C TYR A 112 3.63 0.02 -4.13
N TYR A 113 3.01 1.03 -4.77
CA TYR A 113 3.09 1.26 -6.21
C TYR A 113 4.53 1.54 -6.68
N ARG A 114 5.28 2.34 -5.93
CA ARG A 114 6.71 2.63 -6.19
C ARG A 114 7.59 1.38 -6.12
N GLN A 115 7.16 0.37 -5.38
CA GLN A 115 7.88 -0.90 -5.22
C GLN A 115 7.46 -1.96 -6.26
N VAL A 116 6.51 -1.67 -7.14
CA VAL A 116 6.13 -2.56 -8.24
C VAL A 116 7.28 -2.63 -9.22
N SER A 117 8.08 -3.68 -9.11
CA SER A 117 9.19 -3.97 -10.02
C SER A 117 8.76 -4.90 -11.15
N ASP A 118 9.70 -5.16 -12.09
CA ASP A 118 9.54 -5.96 -13.32
C ASP A 118 8.52 -7.13 -13.22
N VAL A 119 7.78 -7.32 -14.31
CA VAL A 119 6.73 -8.35 -14.55
C VAL A 119 7.15 -9.78 -14.19
N ARG A 120 8.44 -10.04 -13.97
CA ARG A 120 8.98 -11.37 -13.66
C ARG A 120 9.04 -11.71 -12.15
N ARG A 121 8.89 -10.73 -11.26
CA ARG A 121 8.89 -10.94 -9.81
C ARG A 121 7.46 -11.11 -9.27
N GLU A 122 7.31 -11.58 -8.03
CA GLU A 122 6.01 -11.85 -7.42
C GLU A 122 5.08 -10.63 -7.39
N PRO A 123 3.76 -10.81 -7.61
CA PRO A 123 2.81 -9.70 -7.73
C PRO A 123 2.44 -9.02 -6.40
N GLY A 124 3.11 -9.36 -5.29
CA GLY A 124 2.72 -8.91 -3.95
C GLY A 124 2.49 -7.40 -3.86
N MET A 125 3.48 -6.60 -4.27
CA MET A 125 3.38 -5.14 -4.16
C MET A 125 2.27 -4.55 -5.04
N SER A 126 2.06 -5.09 -6.25
CA SER A 126 0.97 -4.63 -7.12
C SER A 126 -0.42 -4.96 -6.57
N VAL A 127 -0.57 -6.09 -5.88
CA VAL A 127 -1.83 -6.47 -5.20
C VAL A 127 -2.08 -5.57 -4.00
N TYR A 128 -1.06 -5.32 -3.17
CA TYR A 128 -1.20 -4.40 -2.04
C TYR A 128 -1.50 -2.96 -2.49
N ALA A 129 -0.81 -2.46 -3.52
CA ALA A 129 -1.10 -1.15 -4.09
C ALA A 129 -2.56 -1.05 -4.58
N LEU A 130 -3.02 -2.06 -5.34
CA LEU A 130 -4.39 -2.12 -5.84
C LEU A 130 -5.39 -2.09 -4.68
N GLN A 131 -5.17 -2.90 -3.65
CA GLN A 131 -6.04 -2.95 -2.47
C GLN A 131 -6.16 -1.59 -1.77
N GLN A 132 -5.05 -0.86 -1.58
CA GLN A 132 -5.08 0.46 -0.95
C GLN A 132 -5.84 1.48 -1.82
N PHE A 133 -5.61 1.50 -3.13
CA PHE A 133 -6.33 2.42 -4.02
C PHE A 133 -7.83 2.06 -4.15
N GLU A 134 -8.20 0.79 -4.15
CA GLU A 134 -9.61 0.38 -4.14
C GLU A 134 -10.29 0.75 -2.81
N GLN A 135 -9.62 0.57 -1.68
CA GLN A 135 -10.10 1.02 -0.37
C GLN A 135 -10.29 2.55 -0.33
N LEU A 136 -9.36 3.32 -0.90
CA LEU A 136 -9.50 4.77 -1.04
C LEU A 136 -10.75 5.14 -1.85
N ARG A 137 -10.93 4.52 -3.02
CA ARG A 137 -12.08 4.77 -3.89
C ARG A 137 -13.41 4.41 -3.23
N GLU A 138 -13.46 3.31 -2.48
CA GLU A 138 -14.66 2.85 -1.78
C GLU A 138 -15.04 3.77 -0.62
N ARG A 139 -14.06 4.15 0.20
CA ARG A 139 -14.31 4.96 1.40
C ARG A 139 -14.48 6.44 1.12
N PHE A 140 -13.81 6.96 0.09
CA PHE A 140 -13.75 8.39 -0.22
C PHE A 140 -13.94 8.65 -1.73
N PRO A 141 -15.07 8.23 -2.34
CA PRO A 141 -15.26 8.27 -3.80
C PRO A 141 -15.23 9.68 -4.40
N SER A 142 -15.56 10.71 -3.63
CA SER A 142 -15.55 12.11 -4.07
C SER A 142 -14.19 12.79 -3.94
N SER A 143 -13.22 12.15 -3.29
CA SER A 143 -11.88 12.70 -3.07
C SER A 143 -11.11 12.85 -4.40
N GLU A 144 -10.31 13.93 -4.52
CA GLU A 144 -9.37 14.09 -5.63
C GLU A 144 -8.34 12.95 -5.67
N TYR A 145 -7.93 12.44 -4.52
CA TYR A 145 -7.01 11.32 -4.42
C TYR A 145 -7.61 10.03 -4.99
N ALA A 146 -8.91 9.78 -4.79
CA ALA A 146 -9.60 8.65 -5.40
C ALA A 146 -9.64 8.79 -6.93
N LYS A 147 -9.93 9.97 -7.46
CA LYS A 147 -9.89 10.25 -8.91
C LYS A 147 -8.48 10.04 -9.48
N ASN A 148 -7.45 10.51 -8.78
CA ASN A 148 -6.05 10.32 -9.17
C ASN A 148 -5.60 8.86 -9.12
N ALA A 149 -6.23 8.03 -8.28
CA ALA A 149 -5.95 6.61 -8.17
C ALA A 149 -6.56 5.77 -9.32
N GLU A 150 -7.62 6.23 -10.00
CA GLU A 150 -8.32 5.45 -11.03
C GLU A 150 -7.40 4.93 -12.13
N ASN A 151 -6.52 5.78 -12.66
CA ASN A 151 -5.58 5.33 -13.68
C ASN A 151 -4.59 4.28 -13.14
N LYS A 152 -4.13 4.43 -11.88
CA LYS A 152 -3.24 3.47 -11.22
C LYS A 152 -3.94 2.14 -10.96
N ILE A 153 -5.21 2.16 -10.56
CA ILE A 153 -6.06 0.97 -10.42
C ILE A 153 -6.11 0.20 -11.76
N ASN A 154 -6.39 0.90 -12.85
CA ASN A 154 -6.48 0.29 -14.18
C ASN A 154 -5.13 -0.30 -14.63
N ILE A 155 -4.02 0.41 -14.41
CA ILE A 155 -2.67 -0.09 -14.70
C ILE A 155 -2.37 -1.35 -13.88
N LEU A 156 -2.64 -1.32 -12.57
CA LEU A 156 -2.40 -2.44 -11.67
C LEU A 156 -3.26 -3.67 -12.04
N LYS A 157 -4.54 -3.48 -12.32
CA LYS A 157 -5.43 -4.56 -12.79
C LYS A 157 -4.90 -5.22 -14.06
N ASN A 158 -4.51 -4.43 -15.05
CA ASN A 158 -3.93 -4.96 -16.28
C ASN A 158 -2.59 -5.67 -16.05
N TYR A 159 -1.74 -5.14 -15.16
CA TYR A 159 -0.47 -5.75 -14.80
C TYR A 159 -0.67 -7.11 -14.11
N ILE A 160 -1.56 -7.18 -13.11
CA ILE A 160 -1.87 -8.41 -12.38
C ILE A 160 -2.49 -9.45 -13.33
N ALA A 161 -3.48 -9.04 -14.16
CA ALA A 161 -4.10 -9.91 -15.15
C ALA A 161 -3.07 -10.43 -16.15
N GLY A 162 -2.15 -9.58 -16.62
CA GLY A 162 -1.08 -9.97 -17.53
C GLY A 162 -0.18 -11.07 -16.99
N LYS A 163 0.16 -11.00 -15.68
CA LYS A 163 0.93 -12.06 -15.00
C LYS A 163 0.17 -13.38 -14.91
N VAL A 164 -1.10 -13.32 -14.54
CA VAL A 164 -1.96 -14.51 -14.46
C VAL A 164 -2.08 -15.14 -15.85
N MET A 165 -2.27 -14.32 -16.90
CA MET A 165 -2.32 -14.78 -18.28
C MET A 165 -1.01 -15.43 -18.75
N TYR A 166 0.14 -14.87 -18.39
CA TYR A 166 1.44 -15.47 -18.70
C TYR A 166 1.57 -16.87 -18.07
N SER A 167 1.19 -17.01 -16.80
CA SER A 167 1.19 -18.30 -16.10
C SER A 167 0.20 -19.30 -16.73
N ALA A 168 -1.02 -18.85 -17.05
CA ALA A 168 -2.04 -19.67 -17.70
C ALA A 168 -1.58 -20.18 -19.07
N ARG A 169 -0.96 -19.33 -19.90
CA ARG A 169 -0.38 -19.74 -21.20
C ARG A 169 0.72 -20.78 -21.04
N THR A 170 1.50 -20.67 -19.98
CA THR A 170 2.55 -21.67 -19.67
C THR A 170 1.95 -23.01 -19.28
N ASP A 171 0.89 -23.01 -18.46
CA ASP A 171 0.17 -24.23 -18.11
C ASP A 171 -0.48 -24.90 -19.34
N MET A 172 -1.09 -24.10 -20.23
CA MET A 172 -1.64 -24.62 -21.49
C MET A 172 -0.58 -25.31 -22.35
N LYS A 173 0.63 -24.72 -22.45
CA LYS A 173 1.74 -25.33 -23.22
C LYS A 173 2.20 -26.66 -22.61
N ARG A 174 1.99 -26.87 -21.31
CA ARG A 174 2.31 -28.08 -20.59
C ARG A 174 1.12 -29.05 -20.48
N GLU A 175 0.01 -28.70 -21.13
CA GLU A 175 -1.26 -29.44 -21.07
C GLU A 175 -1.87 -29.55 -19.66
N ASN A 176 -1.46 -28.68 -18.75
CA ASN A 176 -2.02 -28.56 -17.40
C ASN A 176 -3.36 -27.80 -17.44
N TRP A 177 -4.34 -28.37 -18.16
CA TRP A 177 -5.60 -27.72 -18.48
C TRP A 177 -6.37 -27.20 -17.27
N THR A 178 -6.45 -27.98 -16.19
CA THR A 178 -7.17 -27.59 -14.97
C THR A 178 -6.55 -26.36 -14.32
N SER A 179 -5.22 -26.31 -14.20
CA SER A 179 -4.50 -25.15 -13.66
C SER A 179 -4.69 -23.91 -14.54
N ALA A 180 -4.61 -24.09 -15.87
CA ALA A 180 -4.86 -23.02 -16.83
C ALA A 180 -6.29 -22.48 -16.70
N ILE A 181 -7.31 -23.34 -16.62
CA ILE A 181 -8.72 -22.97 -16.44
C ILE A 181 -8.90 -22.11 -15.20
N THR A 182 -8.39 -22.55 -14.03
CA THR A 182 -8.51 -21.80 -12.79
C THR A 182 -7.93 -20.38 -12.90
N LYS A 183 -6.74 -20.26 -13.50
CA LYS A 183 -6.11 -18.95 -13.73
C LYS A 183 -6.87 -18.06 -14.71
N LEU A 184 -7.32 -18.63 -15.82
CA LEU A 184 -8.11 -17.89 -16.83
C LEU A 184 -9.46 -17.44 -16.27
N GLN A 185 -10.11 -18.28 -15.46
CA GLN A 185 -11.36 -17.92 -14.78
C GLN A 185 -11.14 -16.78 -13.79
N SER A 186 -10.03 -16.76 -13.04
CA SER A 186 -9.72 -15.66 -12.14
C SER A 186 -9.58 -14.33 -12.90
N VAL A 187 -8.96 -14.33 -14.10
CA VAL A 187 -8.90 -13.12 -14.93
C VAL A 187 -10.29 -12.63 -15.33
N VAL A 188 -11.17 -13.53 -15.76
CA VAL A 188 -12.54 -13.17 -16.17
C VAL A 188 -13.36 -12.64 -14.99
N GLN A 189 -13.16 -13.17 -13.77
CA GLN A 189 -13.92 -12.80 -12.58
C GLN A 189 -13.43 -11.51 -11.91
N THR A 190 -12.10 -11.36 -11.77
CA THR A 190 -11.51 -10.28 -10.97
C THR A 190 -10.99 -9.12 -11.81
N ALA A 191 -10.80 -9.33 -13.10
CA ALA A 191 -10.19 -8.37 -14.01
C ALA A 191 -11.03 -8.19 -15.30
N ALA A 192 -12.35 -8.28 -15.19
CA ALA A 192 -13.29 -8.26 -16.32
C ALA A 192 -13.13 -7.04 -17.24
N GLU A 193 -12.70 -5.90 -16.68
CA GLU A 193 -12.49 -4.65 -17.42
C GLU A 193 -11.11 -4.53 -18.10
N THR A 194 -10.25 -5.55 -17.95
CA THR A 194 -8.89 -5.50 -18.51
C THR A 194 -8.85 -5.91 -19.96
N VAL A 195 -7.80 -5.47 -20.68
CA VAL A 195 -7.52 -5.86 -22.05
C VAL A 195 -7.21 -7.35 -22.20
N MET A 196 -6.99 -8.07 -21.09
CA MET A 196 -6.69 -9.51 -21.07
C MET A 196 -7.95 -10.39 -21.13
N THR A 197 -9.11 -9.87 -20.77
CA THR A 197 -10.36 -10.65 -20.63
C THR A 197 -10.79 -11.33 -21.94
N PRO A 198 -10.76 -10.68 -23.12
CA PRO A 198 -11.12 -11.35 -24.37
C PRO A 198 -10.22 -12.55 -24.69
N GLU A 199 -8.91 -12.42 -24.44
CA GLU A 199 -7.98 -13.54 -24.60
C GLU A 199 -8.26 -14.66 -23.60
N ALA A 200 -8.55 -14.32 -22.33
CA ALA A 200 -8.86 -15.31 -21.30
C ALA A 200 -10.09 -16.13 -21.68
N LEU A 201 -11.16 -15.49 -22.15
CA LEU A 201 -12.37 -16.15 -22.64
C LEU A 201 -12.07 -17.11 -23.82
N TYR A 202 -11.31 -16.63 -24.82
CA TYR A 202 -10.89 -17.47 -25.94
C TYR A 202 -10.10 -18.70 -25.47
N ARG A 203 -9.14 -18.53 -24.57
CA ARG A 203 -8.34 -19.64 -24.07
C ARG A 203 -9.13 -20.60 -23.19
N LEU A 204 -10.15 -20.13 -22.46
CA LEU A 204 -11.08 -21.00 -21.75
C LEU A 204 -11.84 -21.92 -22.71
N THR A 205 -12.25 -21.42 -23.90
CA THR A 205 -12.88 -22.29 -24.90
C THR A 205 -11.93 -23.41 -25.33
N GLN A 206 -10.66 -23.08 -25.57
CA GLN A 206 -9.65 -24.05 -25.95
C GLN A 206 -9.41 -25.10 -24.85
N CYS A 207 -9.24 -24.65 -23.60
CA CYS A 207 -9.00 -25.56 -22.49
C CYS A 207 -10.17 -26.52 -22.25
N TYR A 208 -11.43 -26.01 -22.26
CA TYR A 208 -12.61 -26.84 -22.08
C TYR A 208 -12.85 -27.81 -23.24
N THR A 209 -12.51 -27.42 -24.47
CA THR A 209 -12.53 -28.35 -25.61
C THR A 209 -11.48 -29.45 -25.42
N ALA A 210 -10.27 -29.12 -24.98
CA ALA A 210 -9.18 -30.10 -24.80
C ALA A 210 -9.51 -31.16 -23.74
N ILE A 211 -10.27 -30.80 -22.68
CA ILE A 211 -10.69 -31.76 -21.64
C ILE A 211 -12.06 -32.40 -21.89
N GLY A 212 -12.64 -32.21 -23.10
CA GLY A 212 -13.87 -32.88 -23.49
C GLY A 212 -15.15 -32.32 -22.83
N LEU A 213 -15.18 -31.05 -22.50
CA LEU A 213 -16.32 -30.36 -21.89
C LEU A 213 -16.93 -29.32 -22.83
N PRO A 214 -17.64 -29.76 -23.93
CA PRO A 214 -18.09 -28.85 -24.99
C PRO A 214 -19.14 -27.83 -24.53
N LYS A 215 -19.96 -28.15 -23.53
CA LYS A 215 -20.97 -27.23 -23.00
C LYS A 215 -20.33 -26.01 -22.32
N GLN A 216 -19.27 -26.22 -21.55
CA GLN A 216 -18.52 -25.15 -20.92
C GLN A 216 -17.75 -24.33 -21.97
N SER A 217 -17.15 -25.00 -22.92
CA SER A 217 -16.45 -24.37 -24.04
C SER A 217 -17.39 -23.41 -24.79
N SER A 218 -18.59 -23.89 -25.23
CA SER A 218 -19.57 -23.05 -25.92
C SER A 218 -20.02 -21.86 -25.08
N GLY A 219 -20.22 -22.03 -23.75
CA GLY A 219 -20.61 -20.93 -22.86
C GLY A 219 -19.59 -19.78 -22.85
N TYR A 220 -18.29 -20.09 -22.81
CA TYR A 220 -17.24 -19.06 -22.89
C TYR A 220 -17.12 -18.45 -24.28
N ALA A 221 -17.33 -19.23 -25.35
CA ALA A 221 -17.39 -18.76 -26.71
C ALA A 221 -18.51 -17.73 -26.89
N ASP A 222 -19.71 -18.04 -26.41
CA ASP A 222 -20.86 -17.14 -26.48
C ASP A 222 -20.65 -15.85 -25.64
N MET A 223 -20.01 -15.98 -24.47
CA MET A 223 -19.63 -14.82 -23.68
C MET A 223 -18.65 -13.92 -24.41
N LEU A 224 -17.66 -14.48 -25.11
CA LEU A 224 -16.70 -13.74 -25.93
C LEU A 224 -17.40 -13.00 -27.08
N ARG A 225 -18.24 -13.70 -27.83
CA ARG A 225 -18.99 -13.09 -28.95
C ARG A 225 -19.92 -11.97 -28.49
N LYS A 226 -20.64 -12.19 -27.39
CA LYS A 226 -21.59 -11.22 -26.86
C LYS A 226 -20.93 -9.94 -26.35
N ASN A 227 -19.84 -10.08 -25.59
CA ASN A 227 -19.23 -8.94 -24.87
C ASN A 227 -18.13 -8.25 -25.70
N TYR A 228 -17.54 -8.96 -26.67
CA TYR A 228 -16.38 -8.48 -27.44
C TYR A 228 -16.50 -8.83 -28.92
N PRO A 229 -17.60 -8.46 -29.63
CA PRO A 229 -17.90 -8.92 -31.00
C PRO A 229 -16.80 -8.56 -32.01
N ASP A 230 -16.19 -7.37 -31.90
CA ASP A 230 -15.19 -6.87 -32.83
C ASP A 230 -13.75 -7.22 -32.48
N ASN A 231 -13.54 -7.94 -31.34
CA ASN A 231 -12.21 -8.25 -30.87
C ASN A 231 -11.49 -9.30 -31.72
N GLN A 232 -10.17 -9.19 -31.78
CA GLN A 232 -9.34 -10.16 -32.53
C GLN A 232 -9.52 -11.62 -32.09
N TRP A 233 -9.83 -11.83 -30.79
CA TRP A 233 -10.03 -13.18 -30.24
C TRP A 233 -11.36 -13.77 -30.64
N THR A 234 -12.40 -12.96 -30.81
CA THR A 234 -13.67 -13.37 -31.39
C THR A 234 -13.49 -13.78 -32.84
N LYS A 235 -12.78 -12.96 -33.61
CA LYS A 235 -12.46 -13.30 -35.03
C LYS A 235 -11.62 -14.58 -35.18
N LYS A 236 -10.80 -14.95 -34.18
CA LYS A 236 -10.07 -16.22 -34.12
C LYS A 236 -10.95 -17.41 -33.77
N LEU A 237 -11.98 -17.19 -32.95
CA LEU A 237 -12.93 -18.23 -32.58
C LEU A 237 -13.80 -18.68 -33.72
N ASP A 238 -14.11 -17.77 -34.65
CA ASP A 238 -15.03 -17.99 -35.79
C ASP A 238 -14.32 -18.45 -37.09
N LYS A 239 -12.99 -18.66 -37.02
CA LYS A 239 -12.18 -19.25 -38.10
C LYS A 239 -12.00 -20.75 -37.91
#